data_8e4ac251466edc476762500bd9f6f24c
#
_entry.id   8e4ac251466edc476762500bd9f6f24c
#
_cell.length_a   1.000
_cell.length_b   1.000
_cell.length_c   1.000
_cell.angle_alpha   90.00
_cell.angle_beta   90.00
_cell.angle_gamma   90.00
#
_symmetry.space_group_name_H-M   'P 1'
#
loop_
_entity.id
_entity.type
_entity.pdbx_description
1 polymer ?
#
loop_
_entity_poly.entity_id
_entity_poly.type
_entity_poly.pdbx_seq_one_letter_code
_entity_poly.pdbx_strand_id
1 'polypeptide(L)'
;MKRLILLLVTLSIISCGTPKTVRDSKKVIKGDWVLNSITYNQTGTFNVTLFDDASKSCFEGSTWQFIPNNNTGIYTINSAGCMSGERNFVFTIQEVSPEMGLYDFLLKPTNEKNKSETNQGYRVNLSQLSDTNMQWKQTVNLDGQPFVIIMNFTKI
;
A
#
# COMPACT_ATOMS: atom_id res chain seq x y z
N MET A 1 -61.04 -16.14 21.01
CA MET A 1 -60.36 -15.85 19.72
C MET A 1 -59.04 -15.19 20.03
N LYS A 2 -57.93 -15.96 20.07
CA LYS A 2 -56.57 -15.47 20.34
C LYS A 2 -55.95 -15.10 19.01
N ARG A 3 -55.72 -13.80 18.80
CA ARG A 3 -54.98 -13.32 17.63
C ARG A 3 -53.49 -13.52 17.88
N LEU A 4 -52.91 -14.47 17.21
CA LEU A 4 -51.46 -14.71 17.17
C LEU A 4 -50.81 -13.65 16.24
N ILE A 5 -50.20 -12.63 16.83
CA ILE A 5 -49.42 -11.62 16.08
C ILE A 5 -48.07 -12.27 15.84
N LEU A 6 -47.86 -12.74 14.61
CA LEU A 6 -46.56 -13.22 14.12
C LEU A 6 -45.66 -11.99 13.84
N LEU A 7 -44.81 -11.65 14.80
CA LEU A 7 -43.81 -10.60 14.65
C LEU A 7 -42.65 -11.14 13.76
N LEU A 8 -42.73 -10.84 12.49
CA LEU A 8 -41.66 -11.18 11.53
C LEU A 8 -40.49 -10.21 11.76
N VAL A 9 -39.54 -10.61 12.61
CA VAL A 9 -38.29 -9.92 12.78
C VAL A 9 -37.42 -10.23 11.55
N THR A 10 -37.44 -9.34 10.57
CA THR A 10 -36.49 -9.36 9.45
C THR A 10 -35.14 -8.99 9.99
N LEU A 11 -34.27 -9.96 10.27
CA LEU A 11 -32.85 -9.73 10.51
C LEU A 11 -32.22 -9.22 9.21
N SER A 12 -32.03 -7.92 9.10
CA SER A 12 -31.22 -7.31 8.06
C SER A 12 -29.78 -7.70 8.33
N ILE A 13 -29.28 -8.74 7.66
CA ILE A 13 -27.88 -9.12 7.68
C ILE A 13 -27.15 -8.04 6.87
N ILE A 14 -26.65 -7.01 7.53
CA ILE A 14 -25.75 -6.04 6.94
C ILE A 14 -24.45 -6.79 6.69
N SER A 15 -24.28 -7.32 5.48
CA SER A 15 -23.05 -7.96 5.03
C SER A 15 -21.97 -6.90 4.97
N CYS A 16 -21.13 -6.82 6.00
CA CYS A 16 -19.93 -6.00 6.02
C CYS A 16 -18.84 -6.68 5.17
N GLY A 17 -19.06 -6.72 3.86
CA GLY A 17 -18.11 -7.31 2.91
C GLY A 17 -17.04 -6.30 2.51
N THR A 18 -15.83 -6.80 2.17
CA THR A 18 -14.78 -5.96 1.56
C THR A 18 -15.31 -5.33 0.27
N PRO A 19 -15.16 -4.03 0.04
CA PRO A 19 -15.57 -3.35 -1.18
C PRO A 19 -15.06 -4.07 -2.44
N LYS A 20 -15.85 -4.07 -3.51
CA LYS A 20 -15.49 -4.72 -4.77
C LYS A 20 -14.17 -4.16 -5.32
N THR A 21 -14.02 -2.86 -5.30
CA THR A 21 -12.84 -2.12 -5.75
C THR A 21 -11.56 -2.57 -5.02
N VAL A 22 -11.61 -2.75 -3.70
CA VAL A 22 -10.49 -3.29 -2.91
C VAL A 22 -10.18 -4.74 -3.30
N ARG A 23 -11.20 -5.57 -3.53
CA ARG A 23 -10.98 -6.95 -4.00
C ARG A 23 -10.35 -7.03 -5.38
N ASP A 24 -10.78 -6.17 -6.29
CA ASP A 24 -10.22 -6.12 -7.64
C ASP A 24 -8.80 -5.56 -7.62
N SER A 25 -8.52 -4.51 -6.84
CA SER A 25 -7.16 -4.02 -6.61
C SER A 25 -6.22 -5.08 -6.07
N LYS A 26 -6.68 -5.93 -5.14
CA LYS A 26 -5.88 -7.06 -4.61
C LYS A 26 -5.54 -8.10 -5.67
N LYS A 27 -6.40 -8.32 -6.65
CA LYS A 27 -6.11 -9.23 -7.77
C LYS A 27 -5.01 -8.66 -8.66
N VAL A 28 -5.10 -7.38 -8.98
CA VAL A 28 -4.16 -6.69 -9.86
C VAL A 28 -2.79 -6.52 -9.22
N ILE A 29 -2.73 -6.13 -7.93
CA ILE A 29 -1.45 -5.92 -7.22
C ILE A 29 -0.67 -7.21 -6.98
N LYS A 30 -1.33 -8.36 -6.97
CA LYS A 30 -0.71 -9.67 -6.75
C LYS A 30 0.46 -9.91 -7.70
N GLY A 31 1.59 -10.38 -7.15
CA GLY A 31 2.78 -10.75 -7.92
C GLY A 31 3.95 -9.83 -7.66
N ASP A 32 4.85 -9.79 -8.63
CA ASP A 32 6.16 -9.18 -8.49
C ASP A 32 6.24 -7.87 -9.29
N TRP A 33 6.87 -6.86 -8.70
CA TRP A 33 6.97 -5.50 -9.22
C TRP A 33 8.39 -4.96 -9.03
N VAL A 34 8.82 -4.07 -9.92
CA VAL A 34 10.05 -3.29 -9.75
C VAL A 34 9.67 -1.83 -9.50
N LEU A 35 10.26 -1.22 -8.47
CA LEU A 35 10.22 0.22 -8.27
C LEU A 35 11.22 0.88 -9.20
N ASN A 36 10.75 1.41 -10.34
CA ASN A 36 11.62 1.94 -11.39
C ASN A 36 12.17 3.31 -11.06
N SER A 37 11.33 4.19 -10.50
CA SER A 37 11.73 5.58 -10.24
C SER A 37 10.97 6.19 -9.08
N ILE A 38 11.65 7.11 -8.42
CA ILE A 38 11.08 7.98 -7.38
C ILE A 38 11.30 9.42 -7.81
N THR A 39 10.21 10.17 -7.89
CA THR A 39 10.22 11.60 -8.25
C THR A 39 9.51 12.43 -7.20
N TYR A 40 9.64 13.74 -7.29
CA TYR A 40 9.05 14.68 -6.34
C TYR A 40 8.22 15.73 -7.08
N ASN A 41 7.24 16.33 -6.40
CA ASN A 41 6.46 17.44 -6.94
C ASN A 41 7.20 18.78 -6.93
N GLN A 42 8.41 18.82 -6.39
CA GLN A 42 9.28 20.00 -6.32
C GLN A 42 10.58 19.73 -7.06
N THR A 43 11.17 20.79 -7.62
CA THR A 43 12.50 20.77 -8.25
C THR A 43 13.58 21.00 -7.20
N GLY A 44 14.66 20.23 -7.28
CA GLY A 44 15.78 20.35 -6.33
C GLY A 44 16.45 19.01 -6.04
N THR A 45 17.46 19.06 -5.19
CA THR A 45 18.12 17.86 -4.65
C THR A 45 17.62 17.63 -3.24
N PHE A 46 16.98 16.48 -3.02
CA PHE A 46 16.40 16.11 -1.73
C PHE A 46 17.04 14.82 -1.23
N ASN A 47 17.43 14.80 0.02
CA ASN A 47 17.90 13.59 0.69
C ASN A 47 16.73 12.98 1.46
N VAL A 48 16.05 12.02 0.84
CA VAL A 48 14.85 11.38 1.38
C VAL A 48 15.16 9.96 1.76
N THR A 49 14.83 9.60 3.00
CA THR A 49 14.79 8.21 3.48
C THR A 49 13.34 7.74 3.43
N LEU A 50 13.08 6.64 2.71
CA LEU A 50 11.74 6.07 2.60
C LEU A 50 11.56 4.98 3.64
N PHE A 51 10.36 4.98 4.24
CA PHE A 51 9.93 3.95 5.21
C PHE A 51 10.91 3.77 6.39
N ASP A 52 11.68 4.84 6.72
CA ASP A 52 12.75 4.83 7.72
C ASP A 52 13.79 3.71 7.51
N ASP A 53 13.93 3.21 6.27
CA ASP A 53 14.85 2.13 5.90
C ASP A 53 16.01 2.63 5.04
N ALA A 54 15.76 3.14 3.86
CA ALA A 54 16.82 3.44 2.91
C ALA A 54 16.56 4.69 2.07
N SER A 55 17.61 5.19 1.42
CA SER A 55 17.52 6.33 0.52
C SER A 55 16.80 6.00 -0.79
N LYS A 56 16.36 7.05 -1.50
CA LYS A 56 15.79 6.94 -2.85
C LYS A 56 16.62 6.04 -3.77
N SER A 57 17.92 6.26 -3.84
CA SER A 57 18.82 5.52 -4.74
C SER A 57 18.92 4.03 -4.42
N CYS A 58 18.66 3.64 -3.17
CA CYS A 58 18.62 2.25 -2.77
C CYS A 58 17.29 1.58 -3.14
N PHE A 59 16.20 2.34 -3.08
CA PHE A 59 14.87 1.84 -3.45
C PHE A 59 14.65 1.75 -4.96
N GLU A 60 15.23 2.64 -5.76
CA GLU A 60 15.13 2.53 -7.23
C GLU A 60 15.83 1.24 -7.70
N GLY A 61 15.12 0.41 -8.45
CA GLY A 61 15.51 -0.94 -8.85
C GLY A 61 15.17 -2.04 -7.84
N SER A 62 14.62 -1.72 -6.68
CA SER A 62 14.16 -2.73 -5.72
C SER A 62 12.98 -3.55 -6.27
N THR A 63 12.93 -4.83 -5.91
CA THR A 63 11.83 -5.73 -6.26
C THR A 63 10.85 -5.84 -5.11
N TRP A 64 9.56 -5.95 -5.44
CA TRP A 64 8.45 -5.96 -4.50
C TRP A 64 7.51 -7.10 -4.82
N GLN A 65 7.30 -8.00 -3.89
CA GLN A 65 6.33 -9.08 -4.01
C GLN A 65 5.11 -8.81 -3.12
N PHE A 66 3.92 -8.89 -3.72
CA PHE A 66 2.65 -8.75 -2.99
C PHE A 66 1.89 -10.07 -2.95
N ILE A 67 1.50 -10.47 -1.74
CA ILE A 67 0.72 -11.69 -1.45
C ILE A 67 -0.60 -11.29 -0.78
N PRO A 68 -1.62 -10.88 -1.56
CA PRO A 68 -2.84 -10.29 -1.02
C PRO A 68 -3.73 -11.21 -0.21
N ASN A 69 -3.56 -12.54 -0.33
CA ASN A 69 -4.38 -13.52 0.40
C ASN A 69 -4.22 -13.39 1.92
N ASN A 70 -3.01 -13.07 2.37
CA ASN A 70 -2.70 -12.84 3.78
C ASN A 70 -2.27 -11.40 4.07
N ASN A 71 -2.36 -10.50 3.07
CA ASN A 71 -1.97 -9.10 3.14
C ASN A 71 -0.48 -8.91 3.51
N THR A 72 0.39 -9.76 3.02
CA THR A 72 1.84 -9.69 3.26
C THR A 72 2.59 -9.36 1.97
N GLY A 73 3.81 -8.91 2.12
CA GLY A 73 4.73 -8.72 1.01
C GLY A 73 6.17 -8.69 1.48
N ILE A 74 7.07 -8.71 0.50
CA ILE A 74 8.51 -8.61 0.70
C ILE A 74 9.03 -7.59 -0.31
N TYR A 75 9.91 -6.70 0.10
CA TYR A 75 10.71 -5.95 -0.85
C TYR A 75 12.19 -6.26 -0.63
N THR A 76 12.95 -6.24 -1.73
CA THR A 76 14.37 -6.57 -1.74
C THR A 76 15.16 -5.43 -2.33
N ILE A 77 16.12 -4.92 -1.57
CA ILE A 77 17.10 -3.93 -2.02
C ILE A 77 18.36 -4.68 -2.45
N ASN A 78 18.77 -4.47 -3.71
CA ASN A 78 19.97 -5.08 -4.29
C ASN A 78 20.96 -4.05 -4.85
N SER A 79 20.72 -2.76 -4.68
CA SER A 79 21.54 -1.69 -5.22
C SER A 79 22.92 -1.66 -4.55
N ALA A 80 23.96 -1.47 -5.37
CA ALA A 80 25.33 -1.36 -4.88
C ALA A 80 25.49 -0.18 -3.90
N GLY A 81 26.23 -0.41 -2.81
CA GLY A 81 26.43 0.61 -1.77
C GLY A 81 25.26 0.77 -0.78
N CYS A 82 24.20 -0.02 -0.92
CA CYS A 82 23.08 -0.05 -0.02
C CYS A 82 23.12 -1.27 0.90
N MET A 83 22.43 -1.21 2.03
CA MET A 83 22.20 -2.39 2.87
C MET A 83 21.23 -3.32 2.13
N SER A 84 21.80 -4.30 1.44
CA SER A 84 21.04 -5.27 0.65
C SER A 84 20.27 -6.25 1.55
N GLY A 85 19.20 -6.84 1.00
CA GLY A 85 18.44 -7.91 1.66
C GLY A 85 16.93 -7.73 1.54
N GLU A 86 16.22 -8.71 2.06
CA GLU A 86 14.77 -8.77 2.10
C GLU A 86 14.20 -8.06 3.32
N ARG A 87 13.06 -7.38 3.14
CA ARG A 87 12.28 -6.74 4.19
C ARG A 87 10.83 -7.18 4.06
N ASN A 88 10.31 -7.73 5.14
CA ASN A 88 8.92 -8.18 5.20
C ASN A 88 7.99 -7.02 5.60
N PHE A 89 6.79 -7.02 5.07
CA PHE A 89 5.76 -6.08 5.46
C PHE A 89 4.36 -6.71 5.41
N VAL A 90 3.45 -6.13 6.18
CA VAL A 90 2.02 -6.35 6.01
C VAL A 90 1.40 -5.10 5.38
N PHE A 91 0.32 -5.28 4.62
CA PHE A 91 -0.36 -4.16 4.00
C PHE A 91 -1.88 -4.28 4.02
N THR A 92 -2.55 -3.13 3.90
CA THR A 92 -3.99 -3.06 3.64
C THR A 92 -4.26 -2.05 2.55
N ILE A 93 -5.27 -2.33 1.72
CA ILE A 93 -5.81 -1.38 0.76
C ILE A 93 -7.16 -0.93 1.32
N GLN A 94 -7.32 0.38 1.53
CA GLN A 94 -8.56 0.99 2.00
C GLN A 94 -9.12 1.88 0.90
N GLU A 95 -10.41 1.75 0.63
CA GLU A 95 -11.11 2.66 -0.27
C GLU A 95 -11.38 3.97 0.46
N VAL A 96 -10.84 5.08 -0.06
CA VAL A 96 -11.02 6.41 0.52
C VAL A 96 -12.19 7.14 -0.13
N SER A 97 -12.31 7.03 -1.46
CA SER A 97 -13.41 7.60 -2.23
C SER A 97 -13.77 6.68 -3.38
N PRO A 98 -14.89 5.95 -3.28
CA PRO A 98 -15.37 5.07 -4.36
C PRO A 98 -15.59 5.81 -5.68
N GLU A 99 -16.03 7.06 -5.61
CA GLU A 99 -16.39 7.89 -6.78
C GLU A 99 -15.15 8.32 -7.57
N MET A 100 -14.02 8.54 -6.87
CA MET A 100 -12.76 8.99 -7.49
C MET A 100 -11.73 7.87 -7.66
N GLY A 101 -12.02 6.66 -7.21
CA GLY A 101 -11.09 5.53 -7.26
C GLY A 101 -9.79 5.76 -6.46
N LEU A 102 -9.85 6.60 -5.43
CA LEU A 102 -8.71 6.88 -4.57
C LEU A 102 -8.61 5.83 -3.47
N TYR A 103 -7.43 5.33 -3.26
CA TYR A 103 -7.13 4.32 -2.26
C TYR A 103 -6.00 4.76 -1.36
N ASP A 104 -6.13 4.47 -0.06
CA ASP A 104 -5.01 4.45 0.86
C ASP A 104 -4.42 3.05 0.90
N PHE A 105 -3.12 2.99 0.73
CA PHE A 105 -2.34 1.81 0.96
C PHE A 105 -1.56 2.00 2.26
N LEU A 106 -1.81 1.12 3.23
CA LEU A 106 -1.10 1.14 4.49
C LEU A 106 -0.06 0.03 4.47
N LEU A 107 1.19 0.40 4.64
CA LEU A 107 2.33 -0.52 4.71
C LEU A 107 2.92 -0.47 6.11
N LYS A 108 3.20 -1.63 6.68
CA LYS A 108 3.81 -1.75 8.00
C LYS A 108 4.96 -2.76 7.95
N PRO A 109 6.19 -2.33 8.20
CA PRO A 109 7.34 -3.21 8.29
C PRO A 109 7.16 -4.28 9.38
N THR A 110 7.63 -5.48 9.09
CA THR A 110 7.53 -6.64 9.99
C THR A 110 8.81 -7.49 9.93
N ASN A 111 8.95 -8.37 10.90
CA ASN A 111 9.91 -9.47 10.82
C ASN A 111 9.35 -10.62 9.95
N GLU A 112 10.13 -11.68 9.76
CA GLU A 112 9.76 -12.88 8.99
C GLU A 112 8.48 -13.58 9.49
N LYS A 113 8.07 -13.34 10.73
CA LYS A 113 6.85 -13.89 11.32
C LYS A 113 5.65 -12.93 11.14
N ASN A 114 5.77 -11.92 10.28
CA ASN A 114 4.77 -10.87 10.04
C ASN A 114 4.38 -10.09 11.31
N LYS A 115 5.29 -9.98 12.27
CA LYS A 115 5.11 -9.17 13.49
C LYS A 115 5.92 -7.88 13.38
N SER A 116 5.26 -6.75 13.58
CA SER A 116 5.92 -5.45 13.63
C SER A 116 6.60 -5.27 14.98
N GLU A 117 7.84 -4.81 14.96
CA GLU A 117 8.63 -4.56 16.16
C GLU A 117 8.41 -3.13 16.70
N THR A 118 8.27 -2.16 15.80
CA THR A 118 8.12 -0.74 16.15
C THR A 118 6.67 -0.26 16.21
N ASN A 119 5.74 -1.06 15.69
CA ASN A 119 4.35 -0.69 15.44
C ASN A 119 4.16 0.50 14.49
N GLN A 120 5.23 0.95 13.83
CA GLN A 120 5.20 2.04 12.86
C GLN A 120 4.59 1.57 11.54
N GLY A 121 3.80 2.42 10.91
CA GLY A 121 3.19 2.18 9.62
C GLY A 121 3.23 3.42 8.75
N TYR A 122 3.22 3.19 7.44
CA TYR A 122 3.31 4.24 6.43
C TYR A 122 2.04 4.23 5.58
N ARG A 123 1.44 5.40 5.44
CA ARG A 123 0.30 5.60 4.55
C ARG A 123 0.80 6.18 3.23
N VAL A 124 0.44 5.53 2.14
CA VAL A 124 0.65 6.03 0.78
C VAL A 124 -0.67 6.00 0.03
N ASN A 125 -0.86 6.92 -0.90
CA ASN A 125 -1.99 6.91 -1.80
C ASN A 125 -1.67 6.05 -3.02
N LEU A 126 -2.48 5.02 -3.29
CA LEU A 126 -2.42 4.20 -4.50
C LEU A 126 -3.13 4.98 -5.61
N SER A 127 -2.39 5.86 -6.29
CA SER A 127 -2.93 6.80 -7.28
C SER A 127 -3.15 6.17 -8.65
N GLN A 128 -2.46 5.07 -8.94
CA GLN A 128 -2.64 4.29 -10.17
C GLN A 128 -2.37 2.82 -9.90
N LEU A 129 -3.22 1.95 -10.45
CA LEU A 129 -3.02 0.51 -10.46
C LEU A 129 -3.63 -0.08 -11.73
N SER A 130 -2.81 -0.75 -12.52
CA SER A 130 -3.18 -1.51 -13.71
C SER A 130 -2.46 -2.86 -13.71
N ASP A 131 -2.70 -3.68 -14.72
CA ASP A 131 -2.03 -4.98 -14.84
C ASP A 131 -0.51 -4.89 -15.03
N THR A 132 0.00 -3.73 -15.44
CA THR A 132 1.43 -3.52 -15.74
C THR A 132 2.08 -2.41 -14.94
N ASN A 133 1.32 -1.43 -14.45
CA ASN A 133 1.86 -0.22 -13.81
C ASN A 133 1.14 0.08 -12.50
N MET A 134 1.91 0.54 -11.53
CA MET A 134 1.40 1.02 -10.25
C MET A 134 2.12 2.31 -9.85
N GLN A 135 1.37 3.26 -9.29
CA GLN A 135 1.95 4.48 -8.75
C GLN A 135 1.47 4.71 -7.31
N TRP A 136 2.42 4.95 -6.43
CA TRP A 136 2.16 5.41 -5.07
C TRP A 136 2.55 6.87 -4.92
N LYS A 137 1.80 7.59 -4.10
CA LYS A 137 2.12 8.96 -3.67
C LYS A 137 2.13 9.02 -2.16
N GLN A 138 3.22 9.52 -1.60
CA GLN A 138 3.32 9.83 -0.18
C GLN A 138 3.48 11.34 -0.02
N THR A 139 2.59 11.96 0.74
CA THR A 139 2.68 13.38 1.06
C THR A 139 3.24 13.53 2.46
N VAL A 140 4.32 14.28 2.59
CA VAL A 140 4.92 14.67 3.87
C VAL A 140 4.95 16.19 3.96
N ASN A 141 5.10 16.73 5.17
CA ASN A 141 5.28 18.16 5.37
C ASN A 141 6.77 18.49 5.34
N LEU A 142 7.17 19.39 4.46
CA LEU A 142 8.52 19.93 4.40
C LEU A 142 8.43 21.44 4.54
N ASP A 143 8.96 22.00 5.62
CA ASP A 143 8.96 23.44 5.93
C ASP A 143 7.55 24.08 5.84
N GLY A 144 6.53 23.37 6.31
CA GLY A 144 5.15 23.85 6.29
C GLY A 144 4.44 23.70 4.95
N GLN A 145 5.09 23.13 3.92
CA GLN A 145 4.52 22.91 2.60
C GLN A 145 4.36 21.40 2.29
N PRO A 146 3.34 21.01 1.53
CA PRO A 146 3.19 19.62 1.11
C PRO A 146 4.29 19.23 0.12
N PHE A 147 5.07 18.22 0.48
CA PHE A 147 6.06 17.58 -0.36
C PHE A 147 5.58 16.20 -0.75
N VAL A 148 5.45 15.94 -2.05
CA VAL A 148 4.89 14.69 -2.57
C VAL A 148 6.01 13.84 -3.16
N ILE A 149 6.17 12.63 -2.63
CA ILE A 149 7.05 11.60 -3.13
C ILE A 149 6.22 10.68 -4.02
N ILE A 150 6.64 10.51 -5.26
CA ILE A 150 5.94 9.72 -6.29
C ILE A 150 6.79 8.51 -6.62
N MET A 151 6.27 7.32 -6.39
CA MET A 151 6.94 6.04 -6.61
C MET A 151 6.25 5.31 -7.76
N ASN A 152 7.00 4.99 -8.82
CA ASN A 152 6.48 4.35 -10.03
C ASN A 152 7.01 2.92 -10.14
N PHE A 153 6.08 1.99 -10.28
CA PHE A 153 6.36 0.56 -10.37
C PHE A 153 5.92 -0.01 -11.71
N THR A 154 6.64 -1.03 -12.17
CA THR A 154 6.24 -1.89 -13.30
C THR A 154 6.17 -3.33 -12.83
N LYS A 155 5.17 -4.05 -13.27
CA LYS A 155 5.00 -5.48 -12.99
C LYS A 155 5.99 -6.31 -13.81
N ILE A 156 6.53 -7.36 -13.22
CA ILE A 156 7.47 -8.31 -13.85
C ILE A 156 6.94 -9.73 -13.81
#